data_5b0a3a38bf81f564f9347c0cff1f3eb9
#
_entry.id   5b0a3a38bf81f564f9347c0cff1f3eb9
#
_cell.length_a   1.000
_cell.length_b   1.000
_cell.length_c   1.000
_cell.angle_alpha   90.00
_cell.angle_beta   90.00
_cell.angle_gamma   90.00
#
_symmetry.space_group_name_H-M   'P 1'
#
loop_
_entity.id
_entity.type
_entity.pdbx_description
1 polymer ?
#
loop_
_entity_poly.entity_id
_entity_poly.type
_entity_poly.pdbx_seq_one_letter_code
_entity_poly.pdbx_strand_id
1 'polypeptide(L)'
;MASETIMDSAPAAIAVRPYSFHIGAEIGNVDLTGPLSAATIAEIRAAFLKWKVVFFRGQSLDHDQHLAFARQFGDLTVGHAVFGNVDDYPEIYSISKHRKSNRYEGPSMVRPWTGWHADITAAVNPPAASILRGVTVPPYGGDTQWTNLVAAYNGLSETLRGFIDGLRRIHRFAAPQGVQTTGEYDKLLTSRGQVSEHPLVRVHPETGERALYISPSFLKSVVGLHPRESQQLLELLWEHAVRPDYAVRFRWQPGDIAFWDNRSTCHLAPSDIFQSDADRQLYRVTLVGDVPVGVDGRRSTMIEGEPVLAYSAA
;
A
#
# COMPACT_ATOMS: atom_id res chain seq x y z
N MET A 1 -43.12 27.85 29.35
CA MET A 1 -41.76 27.29 29.16
C MET A 1 -41.78 26.51 27.88
N ALA A 2 -41.23 27.11 26.83
CA ALA A 2 -41.13 26.45 25.52
C ALA A 2 -39.91 25.55 25.55
N SER A 3 -40.12 24.25 25.28
CA SER A 3 -39.05 23.25 25.08
C SER A 3 -38.40 23.54 23.74
N GLU A 4 -37.17 24.03 23.71
CA GLU A 4 -36.36 24.09 22.53
C GLU A 4 -35.98 22.63 22.16
N THR A 5 -36.59 22.14 21.08
CA THR A 5 -36.18 20.91 20.44
C THR A 5 -34.85 21.23 19.75
N ILE A 6 -33.73 20.71 20.30
CA ILE A 6 -32.45 20.69 19.62
C ILE A 6 -32.66 19.82 18.39
N MET A 7 -32.74 20.43 17.23
CA MET A 7 -32.68 19.72 15.95
C MET A 7 -31.27 19.22 15.83
N ASP A 8 -31.08 17.90 16.00
CA ASP A 8 -29.86 17.17 15.71
C ASP A 8 -29.61 17.33 14.19
N SER A 9 -28.71 18.26 13.84
CA SER A 9 -28.35 18.46 12.44
C SER A 9 -27.63 17.21 11.98
N ALA A 10 -28.15 16.56 10.95
CA ALA A 10 -27.47 15.43 10.31
C ALA A 10 -26.00 15.79 10.09
N PRO A 11 -25.05 14.88 10.40
CA PRO A 11 -23.63 15.16 10.21
C PRO A 11 -23.39 15.57 8.76
N ALA A 12 -22.65 16.66 8.57
CA ALA A 12 -22.32 17.15 7.24
C ALA A 12 -21.61 16.06 6.46
N ALA A 13 -22.02 15.84 5.20
CA ALA A 13 -21.36 14.90 4.31
C ALA A 13 -19.85 15.23 4.18
N ILE A 14 -19.01 14.22 4.02
CA ILE A 14 -17.56 14.43 3.79
C ILE A 14 -17.35 15.23 2.51
N ALA A 15 -16.31 16.06 2.49
CA ALA A 15 -15.88 16.77 1.28
C ALA A 15 -14.80 15.94 0.59
N VAL A 16 -15.03 15.53 -0.68
CA VAL A 16 -14.08 14.76 -1.47
C VAL A 16 -13.51 15.64 -2.58
N ARG A 17 -12.20 15.91 -2.54
CA ARG A 17 -11.47 16.73 -3.51
C ARG A 17 -10.43 15.91 -4.26
N PRO A 18 -10.65 15.55 -5.54
CA PRO A 18 -9.68 14.79 -6.32
C PRO A 18 -8.35 15.52 -6.47
N TYR A 19 -7.24 14.77 -6.40
CA TYR A 19 -5.88 15.26 -6.68
C TYR A 19 -5.52 15.16 -8.16
N SER A 20 -5.90 14.03 -8.78
CA SER A 20 -5.66 13.81 -10.21
C SER A 20 -6.86 13.09 -10.83
N PHE A 21 -6.82 12.87 -12.15
CA PHE A 21 -7.92 12.21 -12.87
C PHE A 21 -8.09 10.74 -12.46
N HIS A 22 -6.99 10.05 -12.23
CA HIS A 22 -7.01 8.60 -12.02
C HIS A 22 -6.84 8.18 -10.56
N ILE A 23 -6.23 9.00 -9.70
CA ILE A 23 -5.81 8.57 -8.37
C ILE A 23 -5.70 9.74 -7.39
N GLY A 24 -6.05 9.47 -6.15
CA GLY A 24 -5.88 10.37 -5.02
C GLY A 24 -7.04 11.35 -4.86
N ALA A 25 -7.56 11.41 -3.62
CA ALA A 25 -8.50 12.46 -3.22
C ALA A 25 -8.23 12.89 -1.76
N GLU A 26 -8.41 14.16 -1.47
CA GLU A 26 -8.43 14.68 -0.12
C GLU A 26 -9.85 14.57 0.44
N ILE A 27 -9.96 14.07 1.67
CA ILE A 27 -11.20 14.00 2.43
C ILE A 27 -11.18 15.09 3.50
N GLY A 28 -12.15 15.98 3.43
CA GLY A 28 -12.40 17.02 4.42
C GLY A 28 -13.73 16.83 5.14
N ASN A 29 -14.03 17.74 6.07
CA ASN A 29 -15.23 17.73 6.91
C ASN A 29 -15.36 16.46 7.76
N VAL A 30 -14.25 15.91 8.22
CA VAL A 30 -14.22 14.74 9.10
C VAL A 30 -13.12 14.90 10.16
N ASP A 31 -13.43 14.51 11.37
CA ASP A 31 -12.49 14.38 12.48
C ASP A 31 -12.31 12.89 12.79
N LEU A 32 -11.06 12.42 12.66
CA LEU A 32 -10.71 11.01 12.85
C LEU A 32 -10.30 10.69 14.29
N THR A 33 -10.31 11.66 15.21
CA THR A 33 -9.90 11.47 16.60
C THR A 33 -10.90 10.65 17.42
N GLY A 34 -12.13 10.53 16.92
CA GLY A 34 -13.24 9.83 17.56
C GLY A 34 -13.93 8.80 16.66
N PRO A 35 -14.96 8.11 17.18
CA PRO A 35 -15.74 7.17 16.41
C PRO A 35 -16.52 7.86 15.32
N LEU A 36 -16.48 7.31 14.11
CA LEU A 36 -17.24 7.81 12.94
C LEU A 36 -18.62 7.17 12.87
N SER A 37 -19.59 7.90 12.30
CA SER A 37 -20.88 7.30 11.97
C SER A 37 -20.75 6.25 10.87
N ALA A 38 -21.66 5.26 10.84
CA ALA A 38 -21.68 4.26 9.78
C ALA A 38 -21.82 4.89 8.38
N ALA A 39 -22.54 6.02 8.26
CA ALA A 39 -22.66 6.77 7.02
C ALA A 39 -21.31 7.36 6.59
N THR A 40 -20.59 8.01 7.51
CA THR A 40 -19.27 8.59 7.24
C THR A 40 -18.25 7.51 6.85
N ILE A 41 -18.25 6.36 7.52
CA ILE A 41 -17.41 5.20 7.16
C ILE A 41 -17.71 4.73 5.75
N ALA A 42 -19.00 4.61 5.39
CA ALA A 42 -19.42 4.20 4.04
C ALA A 42 -18.98 5.20 2.97
N GLU A 43 -19.10 6.51 3.23
CA GLU A 43 -18.64 7.57 2.33
C GLU A 43 -17.12 7.54 2.14
N ILE A 44 -16.35 7.40 3.23
CA ILE A 44 -14.87 7.26 3.16
C ILE A 44 -14.51 6.01 2.36
N ARG A 45 -15.19 4.86 2.62
CA ARG A 45 -14.94 3.62 1.88
C ARG A 45 -15.24 3.78 0.39
N ALA A 46 -16.33 4.44 0.02
CA ALA A 46 -16.66 4.71 -1.37
C ALA A 46 -15.61 5.60 -2.05
N ALA A 47 -15.14 6.65 -1.38
CA ALA A 47 -14.06 7.51 -1.87
C ALA A 47 -12.74 6.73 -2.02
N PHE A 48 -12.38 5.92 -1.03
CA PHE A 48 -11.20 5.06 -1.04
C PHE A 48 -11.21 4.07 -2.21
N LEU A 49 -12.31 3.36 -2.44
CA LEU A 49 -12.45 2.41 -3.55
C LEU A 49 -12.40 3.12 -4.91
N LYS A 50 -12.97 4.31 -5.01
CA LYS A 50 -12.94 5.11 -6.24
C LYS A 50 -11.56 5.67 -6.54
N TRP A 51 -10.94 6.32 -5.56
CA TRP A 51 -9.71 7.10 -5.75
C TRP A 51 -8.43 6.32 -5.43
N LYS A 52 -8.53 5.09 -4.91
CA LYS A 52 -7.45 4.14 -4.59
C LYS A 52 -6.51 4.60 -3.47
N VAL A 53 -6.36 5.89 -3.25
CA VAL A 53 -5.73 6.50 -2.07
C VAL A 53 -6.51 7.75 -1.68
N VAL A 54 -6.77 7.89 -0.38
CA VAL A 54 -7.40 9.09 0.19
C VAL A 54 -6.50 9.70 1.26
N PHE A 55 -6.56 11.02 1.36
CA PHE A 55 -5.73 11.81 2.24
C PHE A 55 -6.60 12.61 3.21
N PHE A 56 -6.16 12.69 4.45
CA PHE A 56 -6.78 13.52 5.48
C PHE A 56 -5.72 14.46 6.03
N ARG A 57 -6.00 15.77 5.99
CA ARG A 57 -5.08 16.80 6.48
C ARG A 57 -5.30 17.10 7.94
N GLY A 58 -4.22 17.39 8.66
CA GLY A 58 -4.26 17.97 10.01
C GLY A 58 -4.92 17.10 11.08
N GLN A 59 -4.89 15.78 10.93
CA GLN A 59 -5.46 14.80 11.87
C GLN A 59 -4.40 14.42 12.91
N SER A 60 -4.39 15.08 14.06
CA SER A 60 -3.38 14.84 15.11
C SER A 60 -3.73 13.63 16.00
N LEU A 61 -3.77 12.42 15.40
CA LEU A 61 -4.08 11.19 16.11
C LEU A 61 -2.89 10.74 17.00
N ASP A 62 -3.19 10.15 18.15
CA ASP A 62 -2.26 9.29 18.88
C ASP A 62 -2.26 7.85 18.32
N HIS A 63 -1.60 6.90 18.99
CA HIS A 63 -1.55 5.51 18.54
C HIS A 63 -2.90 4.81 18.71
N ASP A 64 -3.59 5.01 19.82
CA ASP A 64 -4.89 4.39 20.09
C ASP A 64 -5.95 4.87 19.11
N GLN A 65 -5.98 6.19 18.84
CA GLN A 65 -6.89 6.79 17.85
C GLN A 65 -6.59 6.29 16.42
N HIS A 66 -5.29 6.13 16.07
CA HIS A 66 -4.90 5.57 14.78
C HIS A 66 -5.41 4.13 14.61
N LEU A 67 -5.25 3.29 15.64
CA LEU A 67 -5.78 1.92 15.64
C LEU A 67 -7.31 1.90 15.61
N ALA A 68 -7.97 2.74 16.41
CA ALA A 68 -9.42 2.84 16.46
C ALA A 68 -10.01 3.27 15.12
N PHE A 69 -9.39 4.24 14.43
CA PHE A 69 -9.78 4.62 13.08
C PHE A 69 -9.63 3.44 12.10
N ALA A 70 -8.47 2.78 12.10
CA ALA A 70 -8.19 1.69 11.18
C ALA A 70 -9.14 0.49 11.34
N ARG A 71 -9.48 0.11 12.57
CA ARG A 71 -10.39 -0.99 12.90
C ARG A 71 -11.81 -0.80 12.35
N GLN A 72 -12.23 0.43 12.03
CA GLN A 72 -13.51 0.68 11.40
C GLN A 72 -13.58 0.19 9.95
N PHE A 73 -12.43 -0.16 9.33
CA PHE A 73 -12.33 -0.60 7.94
C PHE A 73 -11.96 -2.08 7.79
N GLY A 74 -11.54 -2.75 8.86
CA GLY A 74 -11.23 -4.18 8.86
C GLY A 74 -10.28 -4.60 9.98
N ASP A 75 -9.97 -5.88 10.03
CA ASP A 75 -9.03 -6.45 10.99
C ASP A 75 -7.60 -6.01 10.71
N LEU A 76 -6.84 -5.73 11.77
CA LEU A 76 -5.46 -5.26 11.66
C LEU A 76 -4.49 -6.43 11.67
N THR A 77 -3.38 -6.30 10.94
CA THR A 77 -2.25 -7.22 11.00
C THR A 77 -1.27 -6.79 12.10
N VAL A 78 -0.27 -7.63 12.40
CA VAL A 78 0.93 -7.13 13.10
C VAL A 78 1.65 -6.09 12.24
N GLY A 79 2.38 -5.16 12.86
CA GLY A 79 2.98 -4.00 12.23
C GLY A 79 3.78 -4.30 10.97
N HIS A 80 4.74 -5.21 11.03
CA HIS A 80 5.44 -5.74 9.86
C HIS A 80 5.94 -7.15 10.11
N ALA A 81 5.57 -8.08 9.23
CA ALA A 81 5.89 -9.50 9.37
C ALA A 81 7.39 -9.79 9.52
N VAL A 82 8.27 -8.97 8.91
CA VAL A 82 9.72 -9.16 8.91
C VAL A 82 10.42 -8.19 9.86
N PHE A 83 10.05 -6.90 9.87
CA PHE A 83 10.78 -5.85 10.57
C PHE A 83 10.21 -5.50 11.95
N GLY A 84 9.12 -6.14 12.37
CA GLY A 84 8.53 -5.98 13.70
C GLY A 84 7.54 -4.80 13.80
N ASN A 85 7.37 -4.31 15.01
CA ASN A 85 6.36 -3.34 15.40
C ASN A 85 6.93 -2.30 16.37
N VAL A 86 6.10 -1.35 16.78
CA VAL A 86 6.37 -0.42 17.88
C VAL A 86 6.15 -1.15 19.20
N ASP A 87 6.97 -0.89 20.20
CA ASP A 87 6.78 -1.41 21.56
C ASP A 87 5.39 -0.97 22.07
N ASP A 88 4.69 -1.86 22.77
CA ASP A 88 3.32 -1.70 23.30
C ASP A 88 2.21 -1.57 22.22
N TYR A 89 2.56 -1.49 20.92
CA TYR A 89 1.60 -1.39 19.81
C TYR A 89 1.92 -2.40 18.70
N PRO A 90 1.58 -3.68 18.90
CA PRO A 90 1.94 -4.75 17.95
C PRO A 90 1.45 -4.55 16.52
N GLU A 91 0.36 -3.83 16.30
CA GLU A 91 -0.22 -3.55 14.96
C GLU A 91 0.45 -2.38 14.26
N ILE A 92 1.29 -1.59 14.95
CA ILE A 92 1.90 -0.39 14.38
C ILE A 92 3.33 -0.67 13.91
N TYR A 93 3.64 -0.31 12.68
CA TYR A 93 4.99 -0.30 12.13
C TYR A 93 5.55 1.11 12.06
N SER A 94 6.75 1.30 12.61
CA SER A 94 7.50 2.57 12.56
C SER A 94 8.23 2.72 11.23
N ILE A 95 7.94 3.79 10.49
CA ILE A 95 8.61 4.15 9.23
C ILE A 95 9.42 5.43 9.47
N SER A 96 10.63 5.23 9.99
CA SER A 96 11.58 6.28 10.32
C SER A 96 12.72 6.33 9.31
N LYS A 97 13.33 7.50 9.12
CA LYS A 97 14.58 7.67 8.38
C LYS A 97 15.69 6.77 8.92
N HIS A 98 15.74 6.59 10.25
CA HIS A 98 16.79 5.87 10.97
C HIS A 98 16.46 4.39 11.25
N ARG A 99 15.40 3.84 10.68
CA ARG A 99 15.05 2.43 10.90
C ARG A 99 16.14 1.48 10.39
N LYS A 100 16.35 0.37 11.10
CA LYS A 100 17.39 -0.64 10.76
C LYS A 100 17.20 -1.23 9.35
N SER A 101 15.98 -1.33 8.86
CA SER A 101 15.65 -1.84 7.51
C SER A 101 16.14 -0.95 6.36
N ASN A 102 16.60 0.27 6.61
CA ASN A 102 17.15 1.16 5.58
C ASN A 102 18.63 0.92 5.28
N ARG A 103 19.26 -0.06 5.91
CA ARG A 103 20.69 -0.36 5.75
C ARG A 103 20.94 -1.17 4.49
N TYR A 104 20.96 -0.49 3.36
CA TYR A 104 21.45 -1.03 2.10
C TYR A 104 22.80 -0.40 1.80
N GLU A 105 23.80 -1.22 1.55
CA GLU A 105 25.13 -0.77 1.13
C GLU A 105 25.33 -1.13 -0.35
N GLY A 106 25.79 -0.18 -1.13
CA GLY A 106 26.20 -0.39 -2.51
C GLY A 106 25.41 0.36 -3.59
N PRO A 107 25.97 0.48 -4.80
CA PRO A 107 25.32 1.13 -5.92
C PRO A 107 24.14 0.27 -6.43
N SER A 108 22.91 0.75 -6.26
CA SER A 108 21.75 0.15 -6.91
C SER A 108 21.58 0.76 -8.30
N MET A 109 21.32 -0.09 -9.30
CA MET A 109 20.89 0.39 -10.61
C MET A 109 19.48 1.00 -10.48
N VAL A 110 19.37 2.34 -10.60
CA VAL A 110 18.09 3.04 -10.53
C VAL A 110 17.37 2.91 -11.86
N ARG A 111 16.15 2.39 -11.82
CA ARG A 111 15.19 2.33 -12.93
C ARG A 111 13.95 3.14 -12.55
N PRO A 112 13.08 3.57 -13.50
CA PRO A 112 11.87 4.32 -13.17
C PRO A 112 10.96 3.64 -12.13
N TRP A 113 10.96 2.32 -12.09
CA TRP A 113 10.16 1.51 -11.15
C TRP A 113 10.92 1.09 -9.89
N THR A 114 12.19 1.49 -9.70
CA THR A 114 12.98 1.12 -8.51
C THR A 114 12.32 1.65 -7.24
N GLY A 115 12.11 0.76 -6.26
CA GLY A 115 11.49 1.09 -4.98
C GLY A 115 9.96 1.08 -4.98
N TRP A 116 9.30 1.06 -6.14
CA TRP A 116 7.86 0.90 -6.21
C TRP A 116 7.42 -0.48 -5.72
N HIS A 117 6.40 -0.51 -4.87
CA HIS A 117 5.86 -1.77 -4.32
C HIS A 117 4.41 -1.60 -3.83
N ALA A 118 3.70 -2.71 -3.72
CA ALA A 118 2.58 -2.87 -2.83
C ALA A 118 3.04 -3.68 -1.62
N ASP A 119 2.43 -3.48 -0.47
CA ASP A 119 2.88 -4.06 0.79
C ASP A 119 2.82 -5.59 0.78
N ILE A 120 3.92 -6.24 1.16
CA ILE A 120 4.07 -7.68 1.45
C ILE A 120 3.41 -8.60 0.41
N THR A 121 3.53 -8.27 -0.87
CA THR A 121 2.93 -9.10 -1.94
C THR A 121 3.55 -10.50 -2.09
N ALA A 122 4.56 -10.84 -1.31
CA ALA A 122 5.09 -12.21 -1.23
C ALA A 122 4.19 -13.14 -0.39
N ALA A 123 3.36 -12.61 0.49
CA ALA A 123 2.35 -13.38 1.21
C ALA A 123 1.23 -13.86 0.28
N VAL A 124 0.58 -14.97 0.61
CA VAL A 124 -0.54 -15.51 -0.18
C VAL A 124 -1.77 -14.61 -0.13
N ASN A 125 -1.97 -13.89 0.97
CA ASN A 125 -3.02 -12.90 1.22
C ASN A 125 -2.40 -11.57 1.68
N PRO A 126 -1.82 -10.79 0.77
CA PRO A 126 -1.18 -9.52 1.11
C PRO A 126 -2.17 -8.54 1.76
N PRO A 127 -1.70 -7.59 2.59
CA PRO A 127 -2.57 -6.60 3.20
C PRO A 127 -3.51 -5.93 2.19
N ALA A 128 -4.79 -5.83 2.53
CA ALA A 128 -5.78 -5.18 1.67
C ALA A 128 -5.51 -3.69 1.53
N ALA A 129 -5.18 -3.05 2.63
CA ALA A 129 -4.97 -1.61 2.67
C ALA A 129 -3.95 -1.22 3.74
N SER A 130 -3.43 -0.02 3.63
CA SER A 130 -2.51 0.57 4.60
C SER A 130 -2.94 1.98 4.96
N ILE A 131 -2.79 2.33 6.24
CA ILE A 131 -3.07 3.66 6.78
C ILE A 131 -1.78 4.18 7.39
N LEU A 132 -1.27 5.28 6.85
CA LEU A 132 0.00 5.88 7.23
C LEU A 132 -0.24 7.26 7.82
N ARG A 133 0.29 7.50 9.01
CA ARG A 133 0.20 8.77 9.74
C ARG A 133 1.56 9.44 9.80
N GLY A 134 1.63 10.72 9.38
CA GLY A 134 2.81 11.56 9.48
C GLY A 134 2.88 12.28 10.83
N VAL A 135 3.95 12.05 11.60
CA VAL A 135 4.17 12.71 12.89
C VAL A 135 5.28 13.75 12.80
N THR A 136 6.48 13.32 12.40
CA THR A 136 7.58 14.21 12.08
C THR A 136 7.83 14.14 10.60
N VAL A 137 7.73 15.26 9.93
CA VAL A 137 7.93 15.35 8.48
C VAL A 137 8.85 16.51 8.14
N PRO A 138 9.73 16.37 7.15
CA PRO A 138 10.62 17.44 6.74
C PRO A 138 9.83 18.59 6.07
N PRO A 139 10.35 19.81 6.07
CA PRO A 139 9.69 20.95 5.43
C PRO A 139 9.61 20.79 3.89
N TYR A 140 10.46 19.94 3.31
CA TYR A 140 10.45 19.54 1.89
C TYR A 140 11.13 18.17 1.73
N GLY A 141 10.80 17.44 0.67
CA GLY A 141 11.24 16.07 0.46
C GLY A 141 10.52 15.06 1.37
N GLY A 142 10.90 13.79 1.29
CA GLY A 142 10.28 12.71 2.07
C GLY A 142 8.82 12.46 1.71
N ASP A 143 8.40 12.86 0.52
CA ASP A 143 7.04 12.64 -0.01
C ASP A 143 6.73 11.14 -0.14
N THR A 144 5.51 10.81 -0.51
CA THR A 144 5.14 9.47 -0.96
C THR A 144 4.38 9.57 -2.29
N GLN A 145 4.59 8.59 -3.15
CA GLN A 145 3.90 8.50 -4.44
C GLN A 145 3.08 7.22 -4.48
N TRP A 146 1.94 7.27 -5.17
CA TRP A 146 1.10 6.11 -5.48
C TRP A 146 0.79 6.08 -6.96
N THR A 147 0.68 4.89 -7.55
CA THR A 147 0.18 4.68 -8.91
C THR A 147 -1.05 3.78 -8.91
N ASN A 148 -2.00 4.08 -9.80
CA ASN A 148 -3.24 3.33 -9.98
C ASN A 148 -3.05 2.18 -10.97
N LEU A 149 -3.00 0.96 -10.47
CA LEU A 149 -2.77 -0.25 -11.27
C LEU A 149 -4.01 -0.68 -12.08
N VAL A 150 -5.22 -0.19 -11.72
CA VAL A 150 -6.43 -0.36 -12.53
C VAL A 150 -6.36 0.54 -13.76
N ALA A 151 -6.03 1.82 -13.59
CA ALA A 151 -5.86 2.75 -14.70
C ALA A 151 -4.73 2.30 -15.63
N ALA A 152 -3.63 1.83 -15.06
CA ALA A 152 -2.51 1.28 -15.82
C ALA A 152 -2.93 0.05 -16.65
N TYR A 153 -3.70 -0.90 -16.08
CA TYR A 153 -4.25 -2.02 -16.83
C TYR A 153 -5.15 -1.56 -17.97
N ASN A 154 -6.06 -0.65 -17.71
CA ASN A 154 -7.00 -0.13 -18.71
C ASN A 154 -6.30 0.66 -19.84
N GLY A 155 -5.15 1.25 -19.57
CA GLY A 155 -4.33 1.97 -20.54
C GLY A 155 -3.48 1.07 -21.46
N LEU A 156 -3.43 -0.24 -21.23
CA LEU A 156 -2.81 -1.19 -22.14
C LEU A 156 -3.70 -1.46 -23.36
N SER A 157 -3.07 -1.86 -24.48
CA SER A 157 -3.83 -2.34 -25.65
C SER A 157 -4.65 -3.58 -25.31
N GLU A 158 -5.77 -3.79 -25.99
CA GLU A 158 -6.63 -4.96 -25.82
C GLU A 158 -5.86 -6.27 -26.03
N THR A 159 -5.00 -6.31 -27.04
CA THR A 159 -4.13 -7.47 -27.32
C THR A 159 -3.23 -7.80 -26.15
N LEU A 160 -2.58 -6.79 -25.55
CA LEU A 160 -1.68 -7.01 -24.42
C LEU A 160 -2.46 -7.42 -23.17
N ARG A 161 -3.62 -6.80 -22.91
CA ARG A 161 -4.53 -7.22 -21.81
C ARG A 161 -4.94 -8.68 -21.96
N GLY A 162 -5.40 -9.07 -23.16
CA GLY A 162 -5.81 -10.47 -23.42
C GLY A 162 -4.65 -11.46 -23.24
N PHE A 163 -3.42 -11.06 -23.59
CA PHE A 163 -2.22 -11.90 -23.38
C PHE A 163 -1.89 -12.09 -21.91
N ILE A 164 -1.95 -11.03 -21.08
CA ILE A 164 -1.52 -11.07 -19.69
C ILE A 164 -2.58 -11.57 -18.70
N ASP A 165 -3.85 -11.57 -19.06
CA ASP A 165 -4.98 -11.91 -18.17
C ASP A 165 -4.90 -13.32 -17.58
N GLY A 166 -4.34 -14.28 -18.34
CA GLY A 166 -4.16 -15.65 -17.89
C GLY A 166 -2.78 -15.96 -17.27
N LEU A 167 -1.86 -14.98 -17.27
CA LEU A 167 -0.50 -15.23 -16.79
C LEU A 167 -0.43 -15.23 -15.26
N ARG A 168 0.50 -16.03 -14.76
CA ARG A 168 0.81 -16.10 -13.32
C ARG A 168 2.29 -15.76 -13.09
N ARG A 169 2.63 -15.44 -11.86
CA ARG A 169 3.95 -14.95 -11.50
C ARG A 169 4.32 -15.27 -10.06
N ILE A 170 5.62 -15.29 -9.80
CA ILE A 170 6.18 -15.56 -8.48
C ILE A 170 6.55 -14.24 -7.79
N HIS A 171 6.05 -14.07 -6.58
CA HIS A 171 6.52 -13.05 -5.64
C HIS A 171 7.34 -13.70 -4.55
N ARG A 172 8.47 -13.08 -4.25
CA ARG A 172 9.36 -13.52 -3.17
C ARG A 172 9.79 -12.30 -2.36
N PHE A 173 9.73 -12.42 -1.06
CA PHE A 173 10.35 -11.45 -0.17
C PHE A 173 11.87 -11.66 -0.22
N ALA A 174 12.58 -10.77 -0.87
CA ALA A 174 14.03 -10.82 -1.06
C ALA A 174 14.59 -9.40 -1.13
N ALA A 175 15.89 -9.27 -0.91
CA ALA A 175 16.58 -8.00 -1.12
C ALA A 175 16.36 -7.47 -2.54
N PRO A 176 16.29 -6.15 -2.73
CA PRO A 176 16.27 -5.55 -4.05
C PRO A 176 17.48 -5.99 -4.89
N GLN A 177 17.28 -6.15 -6.18
CA GLN A 177 18.34 -6.58 -7.08
C GLN A 177 19.51 -5.57 -7.11
N GLY A 178 20.74 -6.04 -6.99
CA GLY A 178 21.95 -5.21 -7.01
C GLY A 178 22.27 -4.51 -5.70
N VAL A 179 21.56 -4.84 -4.61
CA VAL A 179 21.80 -4.32 -3.27
C VAL A 179 22.55 -5.36 -2.44
N GLN A 180 23.65 -4.96 -1.78
CA GLN A 180 24.30 -5.79 -0.78
C GLN A 180 23.51 -5.70 0.53
N THR A 181 23.18 -6.86 1.09
CA THR A 181 22.47 -6.98 2.35
C THR A 181 23.42 -7.23 3.50
N THR A 182 23.02 -6.86 4.71
CA THR A 182 23.75 -7.27 5.92
C THR A 182 23.39 -8.71 6.27
N GLY A 183 24.31 -9.46 6.89
CA GLY A 183 24.03 -10.84 7.31
C GLY A 183 22.85 -10.96 8.29
N GLU A 184 22.48 -9.91 9.03
CA GLU A 184 21.27 -9.85 9.86
C GLU A 184 20.01 -9.80 8.98
N TYR A 185 20.02 -8.99 7.92
CA TYR A 185 18.92 -8.91 6.98
C TYR A 185 18.70 -10.24 6.24
N ASP A 186 19.79 -10.90 5.81
CA ASP A 186 19.73 -12.21 5.15
C ASP A 186 19.16 -13.31 6.06
N LYS A 187 19.51 -13.28 7.36
CA LYS A 187 18.90 -14.19 8.34
C LYS A 187 17.41 -13.96 8.51
N LEU A 188 16.96 -12.70 8.55
CA LEU A 188 15.53 -12.38 8.59
C LEU A 188 14.79 -12.83 7.34
N LEU A 189 15.36 -12.62 6.16
CA LEU A 189 14.79 -13.10 4.89
C LEU A 189 14.68 -14.61 4.85
N THR A 190 15.67 -15.33 5.38
CA THR A 190 15.69 -16.79 5.41
C THR A 190 14.70 -17.36 6.42
N SER A 191 14.58 -16.74 7.60
CA SER A 191 13.72 -17.25 8.69
C SER A 191 12.24 -16.90 8.54
N ARG A 192 11.94 -15.82 7.79
CA ARG A 192 10.58 -15.29 7.57
C ARG A 192 10.27 -15.16 6.08
N GLY A 193 10.92 -15.97 5.27
CA GLY A 193 10.75 -15.99 3.82
C GLY A 193 9.29 -16.27 3.44
N GLN A 194 8.79 -15.49 2.49
CA GLN A 194 7.48 -15.69 1.90
C GLN A 194 7.62 -15.80 0.40
N VAL A 195 6.95 -16.77 -0.19
CA VAL A 195 6.89 -16.96 -1.64
C VAL A 195 5.47 -17.36 -2.00
N SER A 196 4.89 -16.66 -2.95
CA SER A 196 3.56 -17.00 -3.46
C SER A 196 3.50 -16.86 -4.97
N GLU A 197 2.68 -17.71 -5.58
CA GLU A 197 2.27 -17.57 -6.96
C GLU A 197 0.95 -16.80 -7.02
N HIS A 198 0.94 -15.70 -7.77
CA HIS A 198 -0.20 -14.82 -7.94
C HIS A 198 -0.60 -14.67 -9.42
N PRO A 199 -1.85 -14.27 -9.72
CA PRO A 199 -2.20 -13.83 -11.06
C PRO A 199 -1.42 -12.55 -11.41
N LEU A 200 -1.06 -12.36 -12.68
CA LEU A 200 -0.43 -11.12 -13.16
C LEU A 200 -1.46 -9.96 -13.23
N VAL A 201 -2.72 -10.31 -13.46
CA VAL A 201 -3.87 -9.41 -13.38
C VAL A 201 -4.86 -9.97 -12.35
N ARG A 202 -5.10 -9.22 -11.27
CA ARG A 202 -6.09 -9.61 -10.26
C ARG A 202 -7.42 -8.93 -10.49
N VAL A 203 -8.50 -9.57 -10.07
CA VAL A 203 -9.82 -8.96 -9.94
C VAL A 203 -9.96 -8.40 -8.53
N HIS A 204 -10.33 -7.13 -8.42
CA HIS A 204 -10.54 -6.49 -7.13
C HIS A 204 -11.81 -7.03 -6.47
N PRO A 205 -11.76 -7.52 -5.19
CA PRO A 205 -12.87 -8.26 -4.59
C PRO A 205 -14.14 -7.43 -4.34
N GLU A 206 -14.00 -6.10 -4.23
CA GLU A 206 -15.14 -5.22 -3.94
C GLU A 206 -15.64 -4.47 -5.17
N THR A 207 -14.75 -4.07 -6.10
CA THR A 207 -15.14 -3.27 -7.27
C THR A 207 -15.29 -4.09 -8.54
N GLY A 208 -14.74 -5.31 -8.59
CA GLY A 208 -14.68 -6.14 -9.79
C GLY A 208 -13.69 -5.65 -10.85
N GLU A 209 -13.00 -4.54 -10.61
CA GLU A 209 -12.02 -3.97 -11.54
C GLU A 209 -10.81 -4.89 -11.69
N ARG A 210 -10.23 -4.93 -12.89
CA ARG A 210 -8.97 -5.61 -13.15
C ARG A 210 -7.80 -4.68 -12.88
N ALA A 211 -6.83 -5.14 -12.11
CA ALA A 211 -5.63 -4.39 -11.77
C ALA A 211 -4.38 -5.18 -12.18
N LEU A 212 -3.39 -4.49 -12.75
CA LEU A 212 -2.04 -5.07 -12.84
C LEU A 212 -1.59 -5.41 -11.42
N TYR A 213 -1.32 -6.70 -11.17
CA TYR A 213 -0.86 -7.08 -9.85
C TYR A 213 0.66 -7.24 -9.88
N ILE A 214 1.35 -6.14 -10.05
CA ILE A 214 2.80 -6.04 -10.17
C ILE A 214 3.36 -5.25 -8.97
N SER A 215 4.45 -5.75 -8.42
CA SER A 215 5.20 -5.10 -7.34
C SER A 215 6.69 -5.26 -7.64
N PRO A 216 7.35 -4.26 -8.24
CA PRO A 216 8.74 -4.38 -8.69
C PRO A 216 9.69 -4.90 -7.63
N SER A 217 9.48 -4.54 -6.37
CA SER A 217 10.33 -4.97 -5.25
C SER A 217 10.23 -6.48 -4.95
N PHE A 218 9.07 -7.09 -5.16
CA PHE A 218 8.81 -8.48 -4.76
C PHE A 218 8.69 -9.45 -5.94
N LEU A 219 8.30 -8.97 -7.10
CA LEU A 219 8.06 -9.80 -8.27
C LEU A 219 9.37 -10.30 -8.85
N LYS A 220 9.46 -11.61 -9.15
CA LYS A 220 10.68 -12.27 -9.64
C LYS A 220 10.57 -12.77 -11.07
N SER A 221 9.46 -13.43 -11.42
CA SER A 221 9.30 -14.04 -12.75
C SER A 221 7.83 -14.24 -13.11
N VAL A 222 7.56 -14.37 -14.39
CA VAL A 222 6.28 -14.84 -14.94
C VAL A 222 6.39 -16.33 -15.19
N VAL A 223 5.42 -17.10 -14.69
CA VAL A 223 5.40 -18.56 -14.80
C VAL A 223 5.19 -18.95 -16.27
N GLY A 224 5.97 -19.91 -16.73
CA GLY A 224 5.88 -20.44 -18.10
C GLY A 224 6.63 -19.63 -19.16
N LEU A 225 7.19 -18.47 -18.82
CA LEU A 225 8.05 -17.70 -19.72
C LEU A 225 9.53 -17.99 -19.45
N HIS A 226 10.34 -17.98 -20.50
CA HIS A 226 11.80 -17.97 -20.34
C HIS A 226 12.28 -16.70 -19.60
N PRO A 227 13.41 -16.73 -18.89
CA PRO A 227 13.89 -15.64 -18.06
C PRO A 227 13.91 -14.27 -18.77
N ARG A 228 14.39 -14.25 -20.03
CA ARG A 228 14.46 -13.01 -20.83
C ARG A 228 13.08 -12.50 -21.23
N GLU A 229 12.18 -13.37 -21.63
CA GLU A 229 10.80 -13.02 -21.99
C GLU A 229 10.06 -12.44 -20.78
N SER A 230 10.19 -13.13 -19.64
CA SER A 230 9.63 -12.68 -18.36
C SER A 230 10.14 -11.29 -17.98
N GLN A 231 11.46 -11.07 -18.06
CA GLN A 231 12.06 -9.79 -17.73
C GLN A 231 11.55 -8.68 -18.64
N GLN A 232 11.54 -8.89 -19.97
CA GLN A 232 11.10 -7.86 -20.92
C GLN A 232 9.62 -7.51 -20.73
N LEU A 233 8.76 -8.50 -20.51
CA LEU A 233 7.34 -8.25 -20.23
C LEU A 233 7.15 -7.46 -18.93
N LEU A 234 7.85 -7.83 -17.86
CA LEU A 234 7.74 -7.15 -16.57
C LEU A 234 8.26 -5.72 -16.63
N GLU A 235 9.39 -5.47 -17.29
CA GLU A 235 9.94 -4.12 -17.46
C GLU A 235 8.97 -3.22 -18.24
N LEU A 236 8.36 -3.73 -19.31
CA LEU A 236 7.33 -3.01 -20.06
C LEU A 236 6.15 -2.64 -19.16
N LEU A 237 5.63 -3.58 -18.38
CA LEU A 237 4.49 -3.36 -17.49
C LEU A 237 4.83 -2.41 -16.34
N TRP A 238 6.03 -2.50 -15.76
CA TRP A 238 6.48 -1.61 -14.69
C TRP A 238 6.65 -0.18 -15.19
N GLU A 239 7.33 0.01 -16.31
CA GLU A 239 7.50 1.33 -16.93
C GLU A 239 6.15 1.97 -17.26
N HIS A 240 5.25 1.21 -17.84
CA HIS A 240 3.89 1.66 -18.12
C HIS A 240 3.11 2.04 -16.85
N ALA A 241 3.20 1.23 -15.79
CA ALA A 241 2.43 1.45 -14.58
C ALA A 241 2.88 2.65 -13.75
N VAL A 242 4.15 3.04 -13.81
CA VAL A 242 4.68 4.17 -13.02
C VAL A 242 4.65 5.50 -13.79
N ARG A 243 3.97 5.57 -14.93
CA ARG A 243 3.80 6.81 -15.70
C ARG A 243 3.12 7.89 -14.85
N PRO A 244 3.51 9.16 -15.01
CA PRO A 244 2.89 10.28 -14.31
C PRO A 244 1.37 10.36 -14.46
N ASP A 245 0.83 9.90 -15.62
CA ASP A 245 -0.62 9.88 -15.89
C ASP A 245 -1.42 9.09 -14.83
N TYR A 246 -0.82 8.03 -14.29
CA TYR A 246 -1.47 7.12 -13.32
C TYR A 246 -1.04 7.39 -11.88
N ALA A 247 -0.12 8.33 -11.65
CA ALA A 247 0.51 8.54 -10.37
C ALA A 247 0.05 9.83 -9.68
N VAL A 248 0.11 9.83 -8.36
CA VAL A 248 -0.02 11.01 -7.50
C VAL A 248 1.16 11.08 -6.56
N ARG A 249 1.69 12.29 -6.33
CA ARG A 249 2.71 12.59 -5.33
C ARG A 249 2.12 13.43 -4.21
N PHE A 250 2.29 12.99 -2.97
CA PHE A 250 1.77 13.63 -1.79
C PHE A 250 2.90 14.18 -0.93
N ARG A 251 2.85 15.48 -0.70
CA ARG A 251 3.73 16.17 0.24
C ARG A 251 3.10 16.15 1.62
N TRP A 252 3.80 15.55 2.55
CA TRP A 252 3.36 15.39 3.93
C TRP A 252 3.42 16.69 4.72
N GLN A 253 2.48 16.85 5.64
CA GLN A 253 2.50 17.78 6.76
C GLN A 253 2.29 17.00 8.06
N PRO A 254 2.75 17.50 9.22
CA PRO A 254 2.47 16.84 10.50
C PRO A 254 0.96 16.69 10.71
N GLY A 255 0.54 15.50 11.17
CA GLY A 255 -0.88 15.17 11.35
C GLY A 255 -1.60 14.70 10.09
N ASP A 256 -0.94 14.61 8.94
CA ASP A 256 -1.56 14.05 7.74
C ASP A 256 -1.70 12.52 7.83
N ILE A 257 -2.75 12.02 7.20
CA ILE A 257 -3.00 10.59 7.05
C ILE A 257 -3.21 10.27 5.57
N ALA A 258 -2.59 9.19 5.11
CA ALA A 258 -2.87 8.57 3.82
C ALA A 258 -3.43 7.16 4.04
N PHE A 259 -4.53 6.84 3.38
CA PHE A 259 -5.18 5.54 3.40
C PHE A 259 -5.30 5.03 1.97
N TRP A 260 -4.59 3.93 1.63
CA TRP A 260 -4.52 3.41 0.26
C TRP A 260 -4.83 1.93 0.15
N ASP A 261 -5.30 1.55 -1.04
CA ASP A 261 -5.67 0.19 -1.41
C ASP A 261 -4.48 -0.54 -2.04
N ASN A 262 -3.86 -1.46 -1.30
CA ASN A 262 -2.75 -2.30 -1.79
C ASN A 262 -3.17 -3.27 -2.91
N ARG A 263 -4.47 -3.50 -3.07
CA ARG A 263 -5.03 -4.41 -4.08
C ARG A 263 -5.03 -3.79 -5.48
N SER A 264 -4.93 -2.46 -5.55
CA SER A 264 -5.05 -1.68 -6.78
C SER A 264 -3.98 -0.60 -6.94
N THR A 265 -3.00 -0.49 -6.02
CA THR A 265 -1.92 0.49 -6.10
C THR A 265 -0.55 -0.13 -5.83
N CYS A 266 0.48 0.51 -6.38
CA CYS A 266 1.83 0.49 -5.83
C CYS A 266 2.19 1.86 -5.29
N HIS A 267 3.15 1.90 -4.37
CA HIS A 267 3.64 3.14 -3.80
C HIS A 267 5.17 3.17 -3.71
N LEU A 268 5.70 4.39 -3.55
CA LEU A 268 7.12 4.68 -3.47
C LEU A 268 7.35 5.81 -2.46
N ALA A 269 8.28 5.62 -1.53
CA ALA A 269 8.90 6.72 -0.78
C ALA A 269 10.24 7.06 -1.46
N PRO A 270 10.38 8.22 -2.13
CA PRO A 270 11.64 8.65 -2.72
C PRO A 270 12.78 8.68 -1.71
N SER A 271 13.99 8.40 -2.16
CA SER A 271 15.18 8.37 -1.31
C SER A 271 15.75 9.76 -0.98
N ASP A 272 15.10 10.83 -1.42
CA ASP A 272 15.52 12.22 -1.22
C ASP A 272 15.65 12.60 0.26
N ILE A 273 14.86 11.98 1.14
CA ILE A 273 14.97 12.18 2.60
C ILE A 273 16.35 11.85 3.16
N PHE A 274 17.09 10.92 2.55
CA PHE A 274 18.44 10.56 2.99
C PHE A 274 19.50 11.59 2.60
N GLN A 275 19.15 12.56 1.75
CA GLN A 275 20.01 13.68 1.35
C GLN A 275 19.79 14.91 2.24
N SER A 276 18.87 14.86 3.20
CA SER A 276 18.52 15.94 4.12
C SER A 276 18.90 15.57 5.55
N ASP A 277 19.26 16.57 6.38
CA ASP A 277 19.45 16.38 7.83
C ASP A 277 18.12 16.32 8.60
N ALA A 278 16.99 16.64 7.95
CA ALA A 278 15.70 16.63 8.59
C ALA A 278 15.24 15.21 8.96
N ASP A 279 14.58 15.08 10.10
CA ASP A 279 13.99 13.84 10.55
C ASP A 279 12.66 13.54 9.84
N ARG A 280 12.33 12.26 9.77
CA ARG A 280 11.05 11.78 9.25
C ARG A 280 10.59 10.57 10.09
N GLN A 281 9.40 10.71 10.69
CA GLN A 281 8.75 9.65 11.46
C GLN A 281 7.30 9.54 11.03
N LEU A 282 6.93 8.38 10.50
CA LEU A 282 5.55 8.01 10.20
C LEU A 282 5.25 6.67 10.87
N TYR A 283 3.96 6.42 11.08
CA TYR A 283 3.46 5.16 11.64
C TYR A 283 2.42 4.55 10.72
N ARG A 284 2.55 3.26 10.44
CA ARG A 284 1.69 2.53 9.53
C ARG A 284 0.93 1.42 10.25
N VAL A 285 -0.34 1.30 9.92
CA VAL A 285 -1.21 0.15 10.22
C VAL A 285 -1.64 -0.48 8.90
N THR A 286 -1.79 -1.82 8.88
CA THR A 286 -2.25 -2.54 7.68
C THR A 286 -3.45 -3.42 8.01
N LEU A 287 -4.38 -3.52 7.06
CA LEU A 287 -5.58 -4.34 7.16
C LEU A 287 -5.33 -5.71 6.53
N VAL A 288 -5.87 -6.75 7.16
CA VAL A 288 -5.82 -8.12 6.61
C VAL A 288 -6.44 -8.15 5.21
N GLY A 289 -5.76 -8.83 4.29
CA GLY A 289 -6.19 -8.91 2.91
C GLY A 289 -6.74 -10.27 2.50
N ASP A 290 -7.38 -10.28 1.33
CA ASP A 290 -7.89 -11.47 0.66
C ASP A 290 -6.77 -12.23 -0.09
N VAL A 291 -7.05 -13.49 -0.39
CA VAL A 291 -6.22 -14.26 -1.33
C VAL A 291 -6.58 -13.81 -2.76
N PRO A 292 -5.64 -13.18 -3.50
CA PRO A 292 -5.93 -12.63 -4.82
C PRO A 292 -6.47 -13.66 -5.80
N VAL A 293 -7.46 -13.24 -6.60
CA VAL A 293 -8.10 -14.04 -7.64
C VAL A 293 -7.77 -13.46 -9.00
N GLY A 294 -7.40 -14.30 -9.97
CA GLY A 294 -7.13 -13.89 -11.35
C GLY A 294 -8.40 -13.72 -12.18
N VAL A 295 -8.24 -13.21 -13.40
CA VAL A 295 -9.33 -13.07 -14.38
C VAL A 295 -9.94 -14.43 -14.74
N ASP A 296 -9.16 -15.49 -14.66
CA ASP A 296 -9.55 -16.88 -14.87
C ASP A 296 -10.24 -17.55 -13.66
N GLY A 297 -10.48 -16.81 -12.59
CA GLY A 297 -11.08 -17.30 -11.36
C GLY A 297 -10.14 -18.08 -10.44
N ARG A 298 -8.89 -18.34 -10.84
CA ARG A 298 -7.92 -19.06 -10.01
C ARG A 298 -7.36 -18.17 -8.91
N ARG A 299 -7.29 -18.71 -7.70
CA ARG A 299 -6.71 -18.05 -6.52
C ARG A 299 -5.18 -18.12 -6.54
N SER A 300 -4.56 -17.23 -5.79
CA SER A 300 -3.14 -17.30 -5.45
C SER A 300 -2.81 -18.57 -4.65
N THR A 301 -1.57 -19.04 -4.79
CA THR A 301 -1.08 -20.23 -4.10
C THR A 301 0.18 -19.91 -3.31
N MET A 302 0.20 -20.28 -2.03
CA MET A 302 1.37 -20.16 -1.18
C MET A 302 2.37 -21.26 -1.56
N ILE A 303 3.63 -20.88 -1.69
CA ILE A 303 4.75 -21.79 -1.96
C ILE A 303 5.60 -21.92 -0.70
N GLU A 304 5.91 -20.82 -0.04
CA GLU A 304 6.70 -20.77 1.21
C GLU A 304 6.10 -19.74 2.16
N GLY A 305 6.22 -19.95 3.47
CA GLY A 305 5.80 -19.02 4.52
C GLY A 305 4.41 -19.29 5.06
N GLU A 306 3.84 -18.31 5.74
CA GLU A 306 2.54 -18.37 6.39
C GLU A 306 1.62 -17.25 5.89
N PRO A 307 0.29 -17.45 5.93
CA PRO A 307 -0.66 -16.37 5.65
C PRO A 307 -0.50 -15.21 6.65
N VAL A 308 -0.82 -14.01 6.19
CA VAL A 308 -0.95 -12.84 7.09
C VAL A 308 -2.24 -12.98 7.88
N LEU A 309 -2.12 -13.01 9.20
CA LEU A 309 -3.26 -13.17 10.12
C LEU A 309 -3.65 -11.83 10.74
N ALA A 310 -4.89 -11.76 11.20
CA ALA A 310 -5.33 -10.71 12.09
C ALA A 310 -4.54 -10.76 13.41
N TYR A 311 -4.18 -9.60 13.93
CA TYR A 311 -3.65 -9.52 15.27
C TYR A 311 -4.77 -9.82 16.27
N SER A 312 -4.54 -10.80 17.14
CA SER A 312 -5.38 -11.07 18.31
C SER A 312 -4.53 -10.82 19.55
N ALA A 313 -4.98 -9.92 20.43
CA ALA A 313 -4.41 -9.83 21.77
C ALA A 313 -4.62 -11.19 22.48
N ALA A 314 -3.54 -11.77 23.02
CA ALA A 314 -3.57 -13.02 23.76
C ALA A 314 -4.24 -12.83 25.12
#